data_7e3337e99b26c2a1ec3641b18fac6a80
#
_entry.id   7e3337e99b26c2a1ec3641b18fac6a80
#
_cell.length_a   1.000
_cell.length_b   1.000
_cell.length_c   1.000
_cell.angle_alpha   90.00
_cell.angle_beta   90.00
_cell.angle_gamma   90.00
#
_symmetry.space_group_name_H-M   'P 1'
#
loop_
_entity.id
_entity.type
_entity.pdbx_description
1 polymer ?
#
loop_
_entity_poly.entity_id
_entity_poly.type
_entity_poly.pdbx_seq_one_letter_code
_entity_poly.pdbx_strand_id
1 'polypeptide(L)' 'MRWFEKHRMEWIAETLRVFGYINREHLMKKFGVSAPQAAIDFREFQKIRPGAMEYDKRAKRYIARGEV' A
#
# COMPACT_ATOMS: atom_id res chain seq x y z
N MET A 1 4.92 2.65 16.06
CA MET A 1 4.65 3.26 14.75
C MET A 1 4.06 4.66 14.93
N ARG A 2 4.58 5.61 14.21
CA ARG A 2 4.09 6.99 14.28
C ARG A 2 2.68 7.10 13.72
N TRP A 3 1.94 8.12 14.16
CA TRP A 3 0.57 8.35 13.73
C TRP A 3 0.42 8.41 12.19
N PHE A 4 1.28 9.16 11.50
CA PHE A 4 1.22 9.29 10.05
C PHE A 4 1.49 7.97 9.34
N GLU A 5 2.46 7.19 9.83
CA GLU A 5 2.77 5.89 9.26
C GLU A 5 1.59 4.93 9.42
N LYS A 6 1.00 4.92 10.61
CA LYS A 6 -0.18 4.10 10.88
C LYS A 6 -1.33 4.47 9.97
N HIS A 7 -1.53 5.76 9.78
CA HIS A 7 -2.60 6.27 8.93
C HIS A 7 -2.40 5.83 7.47
N ARG A 8 -1.17 5.90 6.97
CA ARG A 8 -0.87 5.42 5.62
C ARG A 8 -1.08 3.91 5.50
N MET A 9 -0.70 3.14 6.51
CA MET A 9 -0.91 1.69 6.51
C MET A 9 -2.41 1.35 6.46
N GLU A 10 -3.21 2.03 7.27
CA GLU A 10 -4.65 1.84 7.28
C GLU A 10 -5.28 2.19 5.92
N TRP A 11 -4.80 3.25 5.30
CA TRP A 11 -5.30 3.66 4.00
C TRP A 11 -4.94 2.66 2.89
N ILE A 12 -3.74 2.08 2.94
CA ILE A 12 -3.34 1.03 2.00
C ILE A 12 -4.30 -0.16 2.13
N ALA A 13 -4.54 -0.62 3.35
CA ALA A 13 -5.45 -1.73 3.60
C ALA A 13 -6.85 -1.45 3.08
N GLU A 14 -7.36 -0.26 3.36
CA GLU A 14 -8.68 0.16 2.92
C GLU A 14 -8.79 0.21 1.41
N THR A 15 -7.79 0.77 0.74
CA THR A 15 -7.76 0.87 -0.73
C THR A 15 -7.74 -0.51 -1.37
N LEU A 16 -6.93 -1.42 -0.84
CA LEU A 16 -6.88 -2.80 -1.32
C LEU A 16 -8.24 -3.50 -1.14
N ARG A 17 -8.88 -3.27 0.01
CA ARG A 17 -10.17 -3.89 0.30
C ARG A 17 -11.27 -3.37 -0.61
N VAL A 18 -11.31 -2.07 -0.85
CA VAL A 18 -12.38 -1.43 -1.62
C VAL A 18 -12.17 -1.60 -3.13
N PHE A 19 -10.96 -1.36 -3.62
CA PHE A 19 -10.66 -1.36 -5.05
C PHE A 19 -9.97 -2.62 -5.54
N GLY A 20 -9.35 -3.38 -4.66
CA GLY A 20 -8.64 -4.60 -5.02
C GLY A 20 -7.23 -4.39 -5.51
N TYR A 21 -6.78 -3.16 -5.62
CA TYR A 21 -5.41 -2.85 -6.05
C TYR A 21 -4.98 -1.47 -5.57
N ILE A 22 -3.67 -1.24 -5.58
CA ILE A 22 -3.09 0.06 -5.24
C ILE A 22 -1.73 0.19 -5.93
N ASN A 23 -1.38 1.39 -6.38
CA ASN A 23 -0.04 1.66 -6.86
C ASN A 23 0.56 2.83 -6.08
N ARG A 24 1.88 3.06 -6.26
CA ARG A 24 2.57 4.09 -5.49
C ARG A 24 2.05 5.50 -5.78
N GLU A 25 1.56 5.74 -6.98
CA GLU A 25 1.02 7.06 -7.35
C GLU A 25 -0.22 7.40 -6.52
N HIS A 26 -1.04 6.40 -6.21
CA HIS A 26 -2.19 6.60 -5.34
C HIS A 26 -1.76 7.10 -3.96
N LEU A 27 -0.73 6.47 -3.40
CA LEU A 27 -0.22 6.84 -2.09
C LEU A 27 0.44 8.23 -2.13
N MET A 28 1.23 8.49 -3.17
CA MET A 28 1.89 9.77 -3.35
C MET A 28 0.88 10.92 -3.43
N LYS A 29 -0.17 10.75 -4.20
CA LYS A 29 -1.20 11.77 -4.36
C LYS A 29 -2.02 11.97 -3.08
N LYS A 30 -2.35 10.88 -2.41
CA LYS A 30 -3.17 10.95 -1.18
C LYS A 30 -2.45 11.68 -0.07
N PHE A 31 -1.17 11.38 0.15
CA PHE A 31 -0.43 11.87 1.31
C PHE A 31 0.69 12.87 0.98
N GLY A 32 0.92 13.13 -0.30
CA GLY A 32 1.98 14.03 -0.70
C GLY A 32 3.38 13.49 -0.41
N VAL A 33 3.54 12.18 -0.38
CA VAL A 33 4.84 11.56 -0.12
C VAL A 33 5.59 11.32 -1.43
N SER A 34 6.93 11.19 -1.32
CA SER A 34 7.78 10.92 -2.48
C SER A 34 7.66 9.46 -2.92
N ALA A 35 8.12 9.16 -4.15
CA ALA A 35 8.14 7.80 -4.64
C ALA A 35 8.98 6.86 -3.75
N PRO A 36 10.19 7.25 -3.28
CA PRO A 36 10.93 6.42 -2.32
C PRO A 36 10.18 6.18 -1.03
N GLN A 37 9.48 7.18 -0.51
CA GLN A 37 8.70 7.01 0.72
C GLN A 37 7.53 6.05 0.50
N ALA A 38 6.86 6.15 -0.64
CA ALA A 38 5.78 5.22 -0.98
C ALA A 38 6.29 3.78 -1.05
N ALA A 39 7.46 3.57 -1.64
CA ALA A 39 8.08 2.24 -1.69
C ALA A 39 8.37 1.68 -0.30
N ILE A 40 8.86 2.54 0.61
CA ILE A 40 9.08 2.15 2.01
C ILE A 40 7.77 1.78 2.67
N ASP A 41 6.72 2.55 2.45
CA ASP A 41 5.40 2.30 3.03
C ASP A 41 4.83 0.95 2.57
N PHE A 42 4.94 0.61 1.30
CA PHE A 42 4.49 -0.69 0.81
C PHE A 42 5.28 -1.83 1.42
N ARG A 43 6.59 -1.66 1.58
CA ARG A 43 7.44 -2.66 2.22
C ARG A 43 7.04 -2.87 3.68
N GLU A 44 6.78 -1.79 4.41
CA GLU A 44 6.31 -1.87 5.78
C GLU A 44 4.94 -2.53 5.88
N PHE A 45 4.04 -2.22 4.94
CA PHE A 45 2.73 -2.85 4.90
C PHE A 45 2.85 -4.36 4.74
N GLN A 46 3.75 -4.82 3.88
CA GLN A 46 3.98 -6.26 3.67
C GLN A 46 4.54 -6.94 4.92
N LYS A 47 5.30 -6.22 5.74
CA LYS A 47 5.77 -6.76 7.02
C LYS A 47 4.64 -6.90 8.02
N ILE A 48 3.74 -5.92 8.06
CA ILE A 48 2.62 -5.90 9.01
C ILE A 48 1.56 -6.93 8.61
N ARG A 49 1.30 -7.07 7.31
CA ARG A 49 0.29 -8.00 6.78
C ARG A 49 0.88 -8.87 5.67
N PRO A 50 1.68 -9.87 6.03
CA PRO A 50 2.26 -10.76 5.02
C PRO A 50 1.17 -11.47 4.21
N GLY A 51 1.33 -11.45 2.90
CA GLY A 51 0.37 -12.10 2.01
C GLY A 51 -0.89 -11.33 1.71
N ALA A 52 -1.05 -10.11 2.24
CA ALA A 52 -2.24 -9.31 1.97
C ALA A 52 -2.25 -8.73 0.56
N MET A 53 -1.09 -8.56 -0.06
CA MET A 53 -0.98 -8.05 -1.42
C MET A 53 0.19 -8.67 -2.15
N GLU A 54 0.13 -8.62 -3.48
CA GLU A 54 1.16 -9.14 -4.37
C GLU A 54 1.41 -8.14 -5.48
N TYR A 55 2.68 -7.92 -5.83
CA TYR A 55 3.02 -6.99 -6.90
C TYR A 55 2.81 -7.62 -8.28
N ASP A 56 1.99 -6.97 -9.11
CA ASP A 56 1.78 -7.38 -10.49
C ASP A 56 2.70 -6.56 -11.39
N LYS A 57 3.73 -7.20 -11.90
CA LYS A 57 4.73 -6.53 -12.75
C LYS A 57 4.16 -6.03 -14.07
N ARG A 58 3.16 -6.71 -14.61
CA ARG A 58 2.53 -6.30 -15.87
C ARG A 58 1.72 -5.04 -15.70
N ALA A 59 0.88 -5.04 -14.68
CA ALA A 59 0.01 -3.90 -14.38
C ALA A 59 0.74 -2.80 -13.62
N LYS A 60 1.94 -3.09 -13.09
CA LYS A 60 2.75 -2.17 -12.27
C LYS A 60 1.97 -1.64 -11.08
N ARG A 61 1.32 -2.56 -10.38
CA ARG A 61 0.51 -2.24 -9.19
C ARG A 61 0.48 -3.41 -8.25
N TYR A 62 0.12 -3.14 -6.99
CA TYR A 62 -0.11 -4.19 -6.01
C TYR A 62 -1.55 -4.63 -6.06
N ILE A 63 -1.79 -5.93 -5.99
CA ILE A 63 -3.12 -6.52 -6.05
C ILE A 63 -3.43 -7.18 -4.71
N ALA A 64 -4.64 -6.97 -4.22
CA ALA A 64 -5.09 -7.56 -2.97
C ALA A 64 -5.12 -9.08 -3.06
N ARG A 65 -4.62 -9.74 -2.00
CA ARG A 65 -4.63 -11.20 -1.87
C ARG A 65 -5.17 -11.54 -0.49
N GLY A 66 -6.01 -12.56 -0.43
CA GLY A 66 -6.60 -12.98 0.83
C GLY A 66 -7.46 -11.88 1.44
N GLU A 67 -7.56 -11.90 2.77
CA GLU A 67 -8.27 -10.86 3.50
C GLU A 67 -7.33 -9.73 3.88
N VAL A 68 -7.73 -8.54 3.54
CA VAL A 68 -6.96 -7.33 3.83
C VAL A 68 -7.53 -6.62 5.06
#